data_d2d2e1a84a22e9043f6d2fb5cc4aa650
#
_entry.id   d2d2e1a84a22e9043f6d2fb5cc4aa650
#
_cell.length_a   1.000
_cell.length_b   1.000
_cell.length_c   1.000
_cell.angle_alpha   90.00
_cell.angle_beta   90.00
_cell.angle_gamma   90.00
#
_symmetry.space_group_name_H-M   'P 1'
#
loop_
_entity.id
_entity.type
_entity.pdbx_description
1 polymer ?
#
loop_
_entity_poly.entity_id
_entity_poly.type
_entity_poly.pdbx_seq_one_letter_code
_entity_poly.pdbx_strand_id
1 'polypeptide(L)'
;SAGSYNMPNYYCYSTKDMKKWDFHGEIMNMKNVSWADNVSAWAAQVIKYHDMYYLLYCAEKPGTGKCVGAAVSESPLGPFVDRGILISPNDTRVQDYVLEDGKTVKEKYNANKLHPDSFGWEDIDPTAWIEEARYSKDGKEHVYMGWGNTYPWMCELEIDGEDISVKDQDGDGKITQGIDKDLWYQDISGIPEIAACDKNMSDMVTFTEAPYLYRRQDADGNYFGDYYLFYATHWREEMGYARSTD
;
A
#
# COMPACT_ATOMS: atom_id res chain seq x y z
N SER A 1 7.91 7.80 26.71
CA SER A 1 7.43 6.43 26.71
C SER A 1 7.79 5.83 25.39
N ALA A 2 8.60 4.81 25.39
CA ALA A 2 8.92 4.05 24.22
C ALA A 2 7.59 3.61 23.60
N GLY A 3 7.37 3.97 22.34
CA GLY A 3 6.15 3.68 21.65
C GLY A 3 5.90 2.17 21.63
N SER A 4 4.65 1.82 21.77
CA SER A 4 4.13 0.46 21.66
C SER A 4 4.40 -0.21 20.31
N TYR A 5 5.03 0.48 19.36
CA TYR A 5 5.26 0.06 17.97
C TYR A 5 6.74 -0.18 17.66
N ASN A 6 7.53 -0.58 18.62
CA ASN A 6 8.93 -0.93 18.41
C ASN A 6 9.03 -2.36 17.84
N MET A 7 9.22 -2.46 16.53
CA MET A 7 9.29 -3.70 15.76
C MET A 7 10.58 -3.70 14.94
N PRO A 8 11.66 -4.33 15.42
CA PRO A 8 12.95 -4.25 14.74
C PRO A 8 13.11 -5.20 13.54
N ASN A 9 12.25 -6.21 13.42
CA ASN A 9 12.46 -7.31 12.48
C ASN A 9 11.15 -7.83 11.92
N TYR A 10 11.23 -8.43 10.72
CA TYR A 10 10.19 -9.29 10.16
C TYR A 10 10.57 -10.76 10.35
N TYR A 11 9.57 -11.57 10.72
CA TYR A 11 9.70 -13.01 10.91
C TYR A 11 8.75 -13.77 10.00
N CYS A 12 9.12 -14.99 9.62
CA CYS A 12 8.28 -15.85 8.80
C CYS A 12 7.79 -17.08 9.58
N TYR A 13 6.52 -17.38 9.38
CA TYR A 13 5.86 -18.60 9.80
C TYR A 13 5.13 -19.20 8.63
N SER A 14 5.10 -20.53 8.55
CA SER A 14 4.28 -21.24 7.56
C SER A 14 3.35 -22.25 8.21
N THR A 15 2.26 -22.58 7.53
CA THR A 15 1.32 -23.60 7.95
C THR A 15 0.68 -24.28 6.74
N LYS A 16 0.26 -25.54 6.92
CA LYS A 16 -0.50 -26.30 5.94
C LYS A 16 -1.99 -26.42 6.28
N ASP A 17 -2.35 -26.14 7.53
CA ASP A 17 -3.68 -26.43 8.06
C ASP A 17 -4.25 -25.30 8.94
N MET A 18 -3.54 -24.17 9.04
CA MET A 18 -3.85 -23.02 9.91
C MET A 18 -3.94 -23.36 11.41
N LYS A 19 -3.46 -24.54 11.81
CA LYS A 19 -3.47 -25.01 13.20
C LYS A 19 -2.08 -25.20 13.78
N LYS A 20 -1.17 -25.69 12.95
CA LYS A 20 0.24 -25.87 13.31
C LYS A 20 1.07 -24.93 12.46
N TRP A 21 2.00 -24.25 13.09
CA TRP A 21 2.85 -23.25 12.46
C TRP A 21 4.32 -23.61 12.66
N ASP A 22 5.06 -23.59 11.56
CA ASP A 22 6.50 -23.73 11.54
C ASP A 22 7.15 -22.35 11.55
N PHE A 23 8.02 -22.09 12.51
CA PHE A 23 8.77 -20.84 12.60
C PHE A 23 10.06 -20.95 11.80
N HIS A 24 10.26 -20.02 10.84
CA HIS A 24 11.41 -19.99 9.95
C HIS A 24 12.48 -18.97 10.35
N GLY A 25 12.23 -18.17 11.38
CA GLY A 25 13.18 -17.19 11.86
C GLY A 25 12.98 -15.81 11.25
N GLU A 26 14.00 -14.97 11.40
CA GLU A 26 14.06 -13.62 10.90
C GLU A 26 14.27 -13.63 9.39
N ILE A 27 13.45 -12.88 8.66
CA ILE A 27 13.55 -12.74 7.20
C ILE A 27 14.12 -11.38 6.78
N MET A 28 14.01 -10.36 7.63
CA MET A 28 14.58 -9.03 7.43
C MET A 28 14.78 -8.33 8.78
N ASN A 29 15.87 -7.60 8.92
CA ASN A 29 16.19 -6.81 10.12
C ASN A 29 16.37 -5.35 9.74
N MET A 30 15.67 -4.45 10.44
CA MET A 30 15.69 -3.02 10.16
C MET A 30 17.07 -2.38 10.35
N LYS A 31 17.97 -2.99 11.10
CA LYS A 31 19.38 -2.56 11.18
C LYS A 31 20.12 -2.63 9.85
N ASN A 32 19.63 -3.42 8.92
CA ASN A 32 20.21 -3.57 7.58
C ASN A 32 19.59 -2.60 6.56
N VAL A 33 18.63 -1.77 6.98
CA VAL A 33 17.95 -0.78 6.15
C VAL A 33 18.55 0.59 6.44
N SER A 34 19.38 1.06 5.53
CA SER A 34 20.23 2.24 5.77
C SER A 34 19.48 3.56 5.93
N TRP A 35 18.28 3.67 5.41
CA TRP A 35 17.45 4.88 5.42
C TRP A 35 16.46 4.93 6.58
N ALA A 36 16.10 3.76 7.16
CA ALA A 36 15.08 3.66 8.20
C ALA A 36 15.69 3.72 9.61
N ASP A 37 14.85 3.99 10.59
CA ASP A 37 15.20 3.70 11.96
C ASP A 37 15.27 2.17 12.19
N ASN A 38 15.84 1.77 13.33
CA ASN A 38 16.06 0.34 13.58
C ASN A 38 14.85 -0.38 14.20
N VAL A 39 13.69 0.26 14.28
CA VAL A 39 12.59 -0.22 15.14
C VAL A 39 11.20 -0.11 14.54
N SER A 40 11.08 0.25 13.28
CA SER A 40 9.79 0.50 12.61
C SER A 40 9.49 -0.47 11.46
N ALA A 41 9.73 -1.77 11.65
CA ALA A 41 9.27 -2.82 10.74
C ALA A 41 7.75 -2.99 10.88
N TRP A 42 6.97 -2.09 10.25
CA TRP A 42 5.51 -2.07 10.39
C TRP A 42 4.84 -2.91 9.31
N ALA A 43 3.54 -2.68 9.07
CA ALA A 43 2.76 -3.49 8.16
C ALA A 43 3.43 -3.70 6.80
N ALA A 44 3.37 -4.93 6.31
CA ALA A 44 4.05 -5.32 5.09
C ALA A 44 3.28 -6.43 4.36
N GLN A 45 3.51 -6.52 3.06
CA GLN A 45 3.04 -7.62 2.24
C GLN A 45 4.18 -8.21 1.42
N VAL A 46 4.23 -9.54 1.32
CA VAL A 46 5.11 -10.24 0.38
C VAL A 46 4.30 -10.67 -0.83
N ILE A 47 4.79 -10.34 -2.01
CA ILE A 47 4.28 -10.88 -3.27
C ILE A 47 5.35 -11.74 -3.95
N LYS A 48 4.92 -12.75 -4.68
CA LYS A 48 5.76 -13.46 -5.62
C LYS A 48 5.49 -12.92 -7.02
N TYR A 49 6.51 -12.40 -7.68
CA TYR A 49 6.45 -11.95 -9.05
C TYR A 49 7.57 -12.60 -9.84
N HIS A 50 7.20 -13.38 -10.85
CA HIS A 50 8.10 -14.28 -11.56
C HIS A 50 8.87 -15.20 -10.59
N ASP A 51 10.20 -15.20 -10.63
CA ASP A 51 11.05 -16.06 -9.81
C ASP A 51 11.51 -15.43 -8.48
N MET A 52 11.07 -14.20 -8.19
CA MET A 52 11.50 -13.44 -7.04
C MET A 52 10.34 -13.16 -6.08
N TYR A 53 10.69 -12.87 -4.82
CA TYR A 53 9.77 -12.41 -3.78
C TYR A 53 10.10 -10.98 -3.41
N TYR A 54 9.07 -10.14 -3.34
CA TYR A 54 9.17 -8.72 -3.01
C TYR A 54 8.40 -8.45 -1.73
N LEU A 55 9.09 -7.95 -0.72
CA LEU A 55 8.52 -7.48 0.52
C LEU A 55 8.32 -5.97 0.40
N LEU A 56 7.08 -5.53 0.26
CA LEU A 56 6.70 -4.13 0.39
C LEU A 56 6.45 -3.87 1.86
N TYR A 57 7.07 -2.84 2.42
CA TYR A 57 7.02 -2.55 3.84
C TYR A 57 7.01 -1.06 4.10
N CYS A 58 6.60 -0.65 5.29
CA CYS A 58 6.74 0.74 5.70
C CYS A 58 7.65 0.86 6.94
N ALA A 59 8.38 1.95 6.98
CA ALA A 59 9.28 2.27 8.08
C ALA A 59 9.42 3.78 8.28
N GLU A 60 9.87 4.17 9.47
CA GLU A 60 10.21 5.56 9.79
C GLU A 60 11.55 5.94 9.19
N LYS A 61 11.58 6.98 8.36
CA LYS A 61 12.82 7.67 7.98
C LYS A 61 13.04 8.85 8.91
N PRO A 62 14.09 8.83 9.74
CA PRO A 62 14.35 9.92 10.69
C PRO A 62 14.38 11.30 10.02
N GLY A 63 13.60 12.23 10.56
CA GLY A 63 13.50 13.60 10.05
C GLY A 63 12.63 13.78 8.79
N THR A 64 12.00 12.70 8.30
CA THR A 64 11.13 12.77 7.12
C THR A 64 9.70 12.28 7.46
N GLY A 65 9.57 11.13 8.13
CA GLY A 65 8.31 10.48 8.42
C GLY A 65 8.27 9.06 7.91
N LYS A 66 7.07 8.49 7.79
CA LYS A 66 6.86 7.14 7.26
C LYS A 66 7.10 7.11 5.76
N CYS A 67 7.77 6.06 5.32
CA CYS A 67 8.05 5.80 3.92
C CYS A 67 7.68 4.37 3.59
N VAL A 68 7.26 4.12 2.36
CA VAL A 68 7.13 2.77 1.81
C VAL A 68 8.44 2.39 1.14
N GLY A 69 8.99 1.26 1.54
CA GLY A 69 10.18 0.65 0.94
C GLY A 69 9.89 -0.69 0.31
N ALA A 70 10.85 -1.20 -0.43
CA ALA A 70 10.84 -2.54 -0.98
C ALA A 70 12.12 -3.31 -0.64
N ALA A 71 11.97 -4.61 -0.45
CA ALA A 71 13.09 -5.53 -0.32
C ALA A 71 12.83 -6.79 -1.16
N VAL A 72 13.88 -7.46 -1.60
CA VAL A 72 13.80 -8.58 -2.54
C VAL A 72 14.51 -9.81 -1.98
N SER A 73 14.02 -10.99 -2.35
CA SER A 73 14.63 -12.29 -2.03
C SER A 73 14.30 -13.34 -3.10
N GLU A 74 15.18 -14.30 -3.32
CA GLU A 74 14.90 -15.50 -4.11
C GLU A 74 14.00 -16.51 -3.36
N SER A 75 13.76 -16.29 -2.07
CA SER A 75 13.01 -17.19 -1.20
C SER A 75 11.96 -16.44 -0.37
N PRO A 76 10.75 -17.00 -0.16
CA PRO A 76 9.77 -16.41 0.75
C PRO A 76 10.24 -16.40 2.22
N LEU A 77 11.27 -17.17 2.52
CA LEU A 77 11.90 -17.26 3.84
C LEU A 77 13.04 -16.25 4.03
N GLY A 78 13.30 -15.40 3.03
CA GLY A 78 14.38 -14.45 3.05
C GLY A 78 15.77 -15.08 2.86
N PRO A 79 16.86 -14.39 3.22
CA PRO A 79 16.83 -13.00 3.71
C PRO A 79 16.34 -12.02 2.63
N PHE A 80 15.53 -11.06 3.03
CA PHE A 80 15.15 -9.96 2.16
C PHE A 80 16.19 -8.85 2.22
N VAL A 81 16.60 -8.36 1.05
CA VAL A 81 17.59 -7.30 0.87
C VAL A 81 16.88 -6.02 0.45
N ASP A 82 17.04 -4.96 1.25
CA ASP A 82 16.44 -3.65 0.98
C ASP A 82 16.86 -3.10 -0.38
N ARG A 83 15.90 -2.55 -1.12
CA ARG A 83 16.06 -1.87 -2.41
C ARG A 83 15.79 -0.37 -2.33
N GLY A 84 15.51 0.12 -1.12
CA GLY A 84 15.31 1.54 -0.86
C GLY A 84 13.85 1.95 -0.76
N ILE A 85 13.66 3.25 -0.77
CA ILE A 85 12.36 3.90 -0.64
C ILE A 85 11.68 3.93 -2.02
N LEU A 86 10.42 3.50 -2.07
CA LEU A 86 9.54 3.68 -3.22
C LEU A 86 8.73 4.99 -3.09
N ILE A 87 8.20 5.27 -1.90
CA ILE A 87 7.32 6.40 -1.62
C ILE A 87 7.81 7.10 -0.36
N SER A 88 7.78 8.42 -0.37
CA SER A 88 8.08 9.27 0.78
C SER A 88 7.01 10.35 0.98
N PRO A 89 6.90 10.97 2.18
CA PRO A 89 5.93 12.04 2.42
C PRO A 89 6.07 13.26 1.50
N ASN A 90 7.22 13.43 0.85
CA ASN A 90 7.40 14.50 -0.13
C ASN A 90 6.67 14.22 -1.45
N ASP A 91 6.39 12.95 -1.75
CA ASP A 91 5.72 12.51 -2.97
C ASP A 91 4.20 12.58 -2.83
N THR A 92 3.67 12.52 -1.59
CA THR A 92 2.25 12.37 -1.27
C THR A 92 1.61 13.59 -0.62
N ARG A 93 1.85 14.79 -1.13
CA ARG A 93 1.18 16.01 -0.62
C ARG A 93 -0.22 16.15 -1.19
N VAL A 94 -1.17 15.50 -0.52
CA VAL A 94 -2.59 15.43 -0.92
C VAL A 94 -3.22 16.79 -1.21
N GLN A 95 -2.89 17.85 -0.48
CA GLN A 95 -3.54 19.15 -0.61
C GLN A 95 -3.48 19.73 -2.02
N ASP A 96 -2.37 19.50 -2.70
CA ASP A 96 -2.12 20.04 -4.03
C ASP A 96 -2.40 19.02 -5.15
N TYR A 97 -2.85 17.80 -4.77
CA TYR A 97 -3.21 16.78 -5.73
C TYR A 97 -4.40 17.23 -6.57
N VAL A 98 -4.28 17.14 -7.89
CA VAL A 98 -5.33 17.53 -8.85
C VAL A 98 -6.20 16.32 -9.15
N LEU A 99 -7.49 16.43 -8.81
CA LEU A 99 -8.51 15.42 -9.09
C LEU A 99 -8.93 15.44 -10.56
N GLU A 100 -9.63 14.40 -11.00
CA GLU A 100 -10.15 14.26 -12.37
C GLU A 100 -11.03 15.44 -12.82
N ASP A 101 -11.71 16.11 -11.90
CA ASP A 101 -12.51 17.31 -12.19
C ASP A 101 -11.68 18.59 -12.33
N GLY A 102 -10.36 18.49 -12.25
CA GLY A 102 -9.42 19.59 -12.39
C GLY A 102 -9.24 20.46 -11.14
N LYS A 103 -9.86 20.07 -10.02
CA LYS A 103 -9.70 20.77 -8.73
C LYS A 103 -8.64 20.08 -7.88
N THR A 104 -7.97 20.86 -7.04
CA THR A 104 -7.13 20.27 -6.01
C THR A 104 -7.98 19.63 -4.91
N VAL A 105 -7.41 18.66 -4.18
CA VAL A 105 -8.08 18.07 -3.01
C VAL A 105 -8.44 19.16 -2.00
N LYS A 106 -7.57 20.14 -1.80
CA LYS A 106 -7.84 21.32 -0.95
C LYS A 106 -9.06 22.11 -1.37
N GLU A 107 -9.29 22.28 -2.67
CA GLU A 107 -10.44 23.04 -3.18
C GLU A 107 -11.74 22.25 -3.07
N LYS A 108 -11.69 20.93 -3.23
CA LYS A 108 -12.89 20.06 -3.15
C LYS A 108 -13.28 19.75 -1.71
N TYR A 109 -12.32 19.45 -0.89
CA TYR A 109 -12.52 19.08 0.51
C TYR A 109 -11.98 20.22 1.38
N ASN A 110 -12.82 20.88 2.13
CA ASN A 110 -12.41 21.96 3.01
C ASN A 110 -11.10 21.59 3.77
N ALA A 111 -10.04 22.34 3.50
CA ALA A 111 -8.69 22.09 4.02
C ALA A 111 -8.59 21.91 5.55
N ASN A 112 -9.61 22.37 6.30
CA ASN A 112 -9.70 22.16 7.75
C ASN A 112 -10.00 20.70 8.15
N LYS A 113 -10.37 19.84 7.21
CA LYS A 113 -10.54 18.39 7.44
C LYS A 113 -9.29 17.58 7.09
N LEU A 114 -8.38 18.17 6.33
CA LEU A 114 -7.09 17.56 6.05
C LEU A 114 -6.21 17.90 7.24
N HIS A 115 -5.84 16.94 8.05
CA HIS A 115 -4.95 17.14 9.19
C HIS A 115 -3.54 17.49 8.67
N PRO A 116 -3.12 18.78 8.68
CA PRO A 116 -1.83 19.18 8.16
C PRO A 116 -0.64 18.59 8.96
N ASP A 117 -0.93 18.10 10.17
CA ASP A 117 0.07 17.53 11.07
C ASP A 117 0.25 16.00 10.86
N SER A 118 -0.53 15.36 9.96
CA SER A 118 -0.46 13.93 9.71
C SER A 118 0.50 13.50 8.58
N PHE A 119 1.13 14.42 7.90
CA PHE A 119 2.05 14.15 6.78
C PHE A 119 3.20 13.18 7.09
N GLY A 120 3.48 12.93 8.35
CA GLY A 120 4.49 11.95 8.74
C GLY A 120 3.99 10.51 8.80
N TRP A 121 2.67 10.26 8.60
CA TRP A 121 2.02 8.96 8.78
C TRP A 121 1.34 8.43 7.53
N GLU A 122 1.29 9.20 6.45
CA GLU A 122 0.50 8.87 5.26
C GLU A 122 1.02 7.65 4.50
N ASP A 123 2.34 7.43 4.50
CA ASP A 123 2.96 6.39 3.68
C ASP A 123 3.21 5.12 4.49
N ILE A 124 2.12 4.42 4.83
CA ILE A 124 2.13 3.15 5.54
C ILE A 124 1.27 2.11 4.84
N ASP A 125 1.36 0.87 5.31
CA ASP A 125 0.50 -0.27 4.98
C ASP A 125 0.44 -0.59 3.48
N PRO A 126 1.57 -0.80 2.80
CA PRO A 126 1.56 -1.12 1.39
C PRO A 126 0.90 -2.48 1.11
N THR A 127 0.08 -2.51 0.07
CA THR A 127 -0.51 -3.71 -0.51
C THR A 127 -0.25 -3.75 -2.00
N ALA A 128 -0.06 -4.91 -2.59
CA ALA A 128 0.16 -5.03 -4.02
C ALA A 128 -0.84 -5.99 -4.68
N TRP A 129 -1.09 -5.72 -5.94
CA TRP A 129 -1.90 -6.54 -6.84
C TRP A 129 -1.15 -6.79 -8.14
N ILE A 130 -1.06 -8.06 -8.54
CA ILE A 130 -0.53 -8.44 -9.85
C ILE A 130 -1.72 -8.68 -10.76
N GLU A 131 -1.88 -7.80 -11.76
CA GLU A 131 -2.87 -7.96 -12.81
C GLU A 131 -2.25 -8.78 -13.94
N GLU A 132 -2.65 -10.03 -14.06
CA GLU A 132 -2.17 -10.90 -15.12
C GLU A 132 -2.65 -10.40 -16.49
N ALA A 133 -1.81 -10.55 -17.52
CA ALA A 133 -2.09 -10.11 -18.90
C ALA A 133 -3.47 -10.55 -19.44
N ARG A 134 -3.98 -11.71 -19.02
CA ARG A 134 -5.30 -12.24 -19.44
C ARG A 134 -6.49 -11.47 -18.87
N TYR A 135 -6.30 -10.66 -17.84
CA TYR A 135 -7.34 -9.85 -17.21
C TYR A 135 -7.17 -8.36 -17.46
N SER A 136 -5.97 -7.95 -17.88
CA SER A 136 -5.64 -6.57 -18.19
C SER A 136 -6.31 -6.11 -19.51
N LYS A 137 -6.71 -4.86 -19.57
CA LYS A 137 -7.34 -4.23 -20.74
C LYS A 137 -6.41 -4.14 -21.96
N ASP A 138 -5.13 -3.99 -21.73
CA ASP A 138 -4.11 -3.86 -22.80
C ASP A 138 -3.39 -5.19 -23.11
N GLY A 139 -3.74 -6.26 -22.41
CA GLY A 139 -3.16 -7.60 -22.58
C GLY A 139 -1.74 -7.73 -22.04
N LYS A 140 -1.29 -6.80 -21.18
CA LYS A 140 0.01 -6.86 -20.52
C LYS A 140 -0.18 -7.12 -19.02
N GLU A 141 0.87 -7.63 -18.42
CA GLU A 141 0.93 -7.77 -16.96
C GLU A 141 1.29 -6.45 -16.31
N HIS A 142 0.63 -6.15 -15.19
CA HIS A 142 0.86 -4.95 -14.39
C HIS A 142 1.00 -5.30 -12.92
N VAL A 143 1.80 -4.56 -12.20
CA VAL A 143 1.89 -4.66 -10.74
C VAL A 143 1.47 -3.32 -10.15
N TYR A 144 0.40 -3.32 -9.39
CA TYR A 144 -0.09 -2.13 -8.72
C TYR A 144 0.24 -2.19 -7.23
N MET A 145 0.51 -1.04 -6.63
CA MET A 145 0.66 -0.88 -5.18
C MET A 145 -0.34 0.14 -4.67
N GLY A 146 -1.07 -0.23 -3.61
CA GLY A 146 -1.89 0.68 -2.83
C GLY A 146 -1.29 0.87 -1.45
N TRP A 147 -1.43 2.05 -0.85
CA TRP A 147 -0.98 2.34 0.52
C TRP A 147 -1.74 3.54 1.10
N GLY A 148 -1.50 3.85 2.36
CA GLY A 148 -1.90 5.11 2.94
C GLY A 148 -2.47 5.04 4.35
N ASN A 149 -2.43 6.19 4.99
CA ASN A 149 -3.16 6.48 6.22
C ASN A 149 -3.92 7.80 6.00
N THR A 150 -5.20 7.83 6.31
CA THR A 150 -6.14 8.93 6.03
C THR A 150 -6.45 9.09 4.53
N TYR A 151 -5.46 8.89 3.66
CA TYR A 151 -5.57 9.08 2.22
C TYR A 151 -5.12 7.81 1.49
N PRO A 152 -6.01 7.15 0.73
CA PRO A 152 -5.65 5.99 -0.07
C PRO A 152 -4.97 6.42 -1.37
N TRP A 153 -3.79 5.88 -1.59
CA TRP A 153 -2.98 6.11 -2.77
C TRP A 153 -2.79 4.82 -3.57
N MET A 154 -2.54 4.97 -4.85
CA MET A 154 -2.12 3.89 -5.74
C MET A 154 -1.03 4.35 -6.69
N CYS A 155 -0.21 3.41 -7.14
CA CYS A 155 0.71 3.56 -8.27
C CYS A 155 0.87 2.23 -9.01
N GLU A 156 1.43 2.29 -10.21
CA GLU A 156 1.97 1.12 -10.89
C GLU A 156 3.45 0.98 -10.54
N LEU A 157 3.90 -0.25 -10.33
CA LEU A 157 5.31 -0.57 -10.11
C LEU A 157 5.94 -1.10 -11.38
N GLU A 158 7.20 -0.74 -11.62
CA GLU A 158 8.07 -1.34 -12.59
C GLU A 158 9.06 -2.27 -11.87
N ILE A 159 9.10 -3.53 -12.33
CA ILE A 159 9.91 -4.57 -11.70
C ILE A 159 10.74 -5.26 -12.78
N ASP A 160 12.06 -5.24 -12.62
CA ASP A 160 13.01 -5.95 -13.47
C ASP A 160 14.05 -6.68 -12.61
N GLY A 161 13.83 -7.99 -12.41
CA GLY A 161 14.66 -8.80 -11.53
C GLY A 161 14.69 -8.27 -10.10
N GLU A 162 15.84 -7.86 -9.63
CA GLU A 162 16.00 -7.30 -8.28
C GLU A 162 15.61 -5.83 -8.16
N ASP A 163 15.45 -5.14 -9.28
CA ASP A 163 15.10 -3.72 -9.30
C ASP A 163 13.59 -3.56 -9.22
N ILE A 164 13.15 -2.67 -8.36
CA ILE A 164 11.75 -2.30 -8.16
C ILE A 164 11.64 -0.78 -7.96
N SER A 165 10.75 -0.14 -8.68
CA SER A 165 10.50 1.29 -8.61
C SER A 165 9.04 1.61 -8.88
N VAL A 166 8.61 2.82 -8.55
CA VAL A 166 7.36 3.37 -9.09
C VAL A 166 7.56 3.61 -10.58
N LYS A 167 6.60 3.17 -11.37
CA LYS A 167 6.62 3.36 -12.82
C LYS A 167 6.44 4.83 -13.16
N ASP A 168 7.37 5.38 -13.91
CA ASP A 168 7.30 6.72 -14.48
C ASP A 168 6.35 6.69 -15.69
N GLN A 169 5.10 7.10 -15.48
CA GLN A 169 4.04 7.02 -16.48
C GLN A 169 4.18 8.06 -17.58
N ASP A 170 4.73 9.24 -17.27
CA ASP A 170 4.87 10.33 -18.24
C ASP A 170 6.29 10.48 -18.80
N GLY A 171 7.25 9.70 -18.30
CA GLY A 171 8.61 9.64 -18.80
C GLY A 171 9.46 10.86 -18.46
N ASP A 172 9.10 11.62 -17.40
CA ASP A 172 9.82 12.84 -17.01
C ASP A 172 10.99 12.58 -16.05
N GLY A 173 11.15 11.34 -15.59
CA GLY A 173 12.20 10.90 -14.68
C GLY A 173 11.95 11.28 -13.22
N LYS A 174 10.71 11.61 -12.85
CA LYS A 174 10.31 11.98 -11.48
C LYS A 174 9.04 11.30 -11.09
N ILE A 175 8.93 10.88 -9.85
CA ILE A 175 7.67 10.43 -9.28
C ILE A 175 6.85 11.68 -8.94
N THR A 176 5.69 11.83 -9.55
CA THR A 176 4.79 12.95 -9.29
C THR A 176 3.35 12.52 -9.18
N GLN A 177 2.57 13.27 -8.42
CA GLN A 177 1.14 13.06 -8.22
C GLN A 177 0.31 13.95 -9.16
N GLY A 178 -0.91 13.55 -9.45
CA GLY A 178 -1.85 14.31 -10.26
C GLY A 178 -2.49 13.45 -11.35
N ILE A 179 -3.38 14.04 -12.13
CA ILE A 179 -3.99 13.39 -13.27
C ILE A 179 -2.88 13.08 -14.30
N ASP A 180 -2.88 11.87 -14.83
CA ASP A 180 -1.90 11.36 -15.80
C ASP A 180 -0.45 11.35 -15.27
N LYS A 181 -0.28 11.22 -13.95
CA LYS A 181 1.00 11.14 -13.25
C LYS A 181 1.17 9.77 -12.58
N ASP A 182 2.31 9.58 -11.94
CA ASP A 182 2.73 8.28 -11.42
C ASP A 182 1.97 7.84 -10.17
N LEU A 183 1.47 8.81 -9.38
CA LEU A 183 0.74 8.54 -8.15
C LEU A 183 -0.71 9.01 -8.27
N TRP A 184 -1.65 8.13 -7.87
CA TRP A 184 -3.07 8.42 -7.89
C TRP A 184 -3.64 8.46 -6.47
N TYR A 185 -4.30 9.55 -6.12
CA TYR A 185 -5.16 9.60 -4.96
C TYR A 185 -6.51 8.98 -5.27
N GLN A 186 -6.89 7.96 -4.51
CA GLN A 186 -8.18 7.30 -4.68
C GLN A 186 -9.22 7.94 -3.77
N ASP A 187 -10.10 8.76 -4.35
CA ASP A 187 -11.24 9.30 -3.61
C ASP A 187 -12.33 8.24 -3.45
N ILE A 188 -12.32 7.58 -2.31
CA ILE A 188 -13.35 6.60 -1.96
C ILE A 188 -14.48 7.20 -1.13
N SER A 189 -14.45 8.54 -0.88
CA SER A 189 -15.46 9.27 -0.14
C SER A 189 -16.76 9.41 -0.94
N GLY A 190 -17.68 8.62 -0.89
CA GLY A 190 -18.96 8.73 -1.63
C GLY A 190 -19.23 7.52 -2.50
N ILE A 191 -18.45 6.46 -2.36
CA ILE A 191 -18.78 5.16 -2.93
C ILE A 191 -19.96 4.58 -2.15
N PRO A 192 -21.15 4.42 -2.79
CA PRO A 192 -22.38 4.05 -2.07
C PRO A 192 -22.38 2.61 -1.54
N GLU A 193 -21.42 1.81 -1.93
CA GLU A 193 -21.37 0.37 -1.66
C GLU A 193 -20.41 0.01 -0.53
N ILE A 194 -19.96 0.98 0.24
CA ILE A 194 -19.21 0.71 1.46
C ILE A 194 -20.16 0.08 2.46
N ALA A 195 -19.93 -1.19 2.72
CA ALA A 195 -20.68 -1.90 3.74
C ALA A 195 -20.21 -1.41 5.10
N ALA A 196 -21.05 -0.66 5.73
CA ALA A 196 -20.83 -0.21 7.08
C ALA A 196 -21.38 -1.21 8.09
N CYS A 197 -20.60 -1.51 9.10
CA CYS A 197 -21.01 -2.35 10.21
C CYS A 197 -22.06 -1.68 11.10
N ASP A 198 -22.08 -0.34 11.16
CA ASP A 198 -23.04 0.44 11.96
C ASP A 198 -23.68 1.57 11.12
N LYS A 199 -24.98 1.42 10.87
CA LYS A 199 -25.77 2.38 10.08
C LYS A 199 -26.00 3.74 10.74
N ASN A 200 -25.59 3.89 11.99
CA ASN A 200 -25.79 5.12 12.77
C ASN A 200 -24.56 6.04 12.76
N MET A 201 -23.48 5.66 12.08
CA MET A 201 -22.26 6.47 12.04
C MET A 201 -22.22 7.29 10.75
N SER A 202 -22.26 8.59 10.88
CA SER A 202 -22.30 9.55 9.76
C SER A 202 -20.99 9.63 8.94
N ASP A 203 -19.91 9.01 9.44
CA ASP A 203 -18.56 9.14 8.88
C ASP A 203 -18.02 7.82 8.31
N MET A 204 -18.89 6.92 7.94
CA MET A 204 -18.61 5.51 7.65
C MET A 204 -17.90 5.23 6.33
N VAL A 205 -17.56 6.26 5.60
CA VAL A 205 -16.95 6.19 4.27
C VAL A 205 -15.50 6.63 4.31
N THR A 206 -14.96 6.91 5.48
CA THR A 206 -13.59 7.39 5.60
C THR A 206 -12.61 6.23 5.64
N PHE A 207 -11.71 6.24 4.69
CA PHE A 207 -10.51 5.43 4.75
C PHE A 207 -9.66 5.89 5.95
N THR A 208 -9.20 4.95 6.76
CA THR A 208 -8.25 5.23 7.83
C THR A 208 -6.87 4.72 7.44
N GLU A 209 -6.72 3.40 7.21
CA GLU A 209 -5.44 2.76 6.89
C GLU A 209 -5.63 1.32 6.39
N ALA A 210 -4.54 0.59 6.26
CA ALA A 210 -4.51 -0.85 5.96
C ALA A 210 -5.27 -1.23 4.67
N PRO A 211 -4.98 -0.62 3.52
CA PRO A 211 -5.58 -1.06 2.27
C PRO A 211 -5.15 -2.49 1.96
N TYR A 212 -6.08 -3.29 1.43
CA TYR A 212 -5.79 -4.63 0.94
C TYR A 212 -6.57 -4.90 -0.34
N LEU A 213 -5.84 -5.03 -1.44
CA LEU A 213 -6.39 -5.33 -2.75
C LEU A 213 -6.69 -6.82 -2.89
N TYR A 214 -7.87 -7.14 -3.40
CA TYR A 214 -8.35 -8.52 -3.51
C TYR A 214 -9.29 -8.70 -4.70
N ARG A 215 -9.23 -9.87 -5.32
CA ARG A 215 -10.22 -10.35 -6.28
C ARG A 215 -10.49 -11.83 -6.02
N ARG A 216 -11.72 -12.27 -6.23
CA ARG A 216 -12.09 -13.67 -6.01
C ARG A 216 -11.44 -14.60 -7.02
N GLN A 217 -11.06 -15.80 -6.58
CA GLN A 217 -10.58 -16.86 -7.43
C GLN A 217 -11.51 -18.07 -7.37
N ASP A 218 -11.66 -18.78 -8.48
CA ASP A 218 -12.27 -20.10 -8.52
C ASP A 218 -11.30 -21.21 -8.05
N ALA A 219 -11.76 -22.46 -8.06
CA ALA A 219 -10.94 -23.60 -7.64
C ALA A 219 -9.73 -23.87 -8.56
N ASP A 220 -9.76 -23.36 -9.79
CA ASP A 220 -8.71 -23.49 -10.78
C ASP A 220 -7.73 -22.30 -10.75
N GLY A 221 -7.95 -21.34 -9.84
CA GLY A 221 -7.13 -20.14 -9.67
C GLY A 221 -7.44 -19.00 -10.65
N ASN A 222 -8.56 -19.05 -11.36
CA ASN A 222 -8.95 -17.96 -12.23
C ASN A 222 -9.66 -16.88 -11.44
N TYR A 223 -9.27 -15.62 -11.67
CA TYR A 223 -9.96 -14.47 -11.08
C TYR A 223 -11.31 -14.23 -11.75
N PHE A 224 -12.30 -13.84 -10.95
CA PHE A 224 -13.64 -13.50 -11.44
C PHE A 224 -14.32 -12.44 -10.57
N GLY A 225 -15.31 -11.74 -11.15
CA GLY A 225 -16.07 -10.69 -10.47
C GLY A 225 -15.26 -9.40 -10.28
N ASP A 226 -15.73 -8.58 -9.36
CA ASP A 226 -15.20 -7.27 -9.08
C ASP A 226 -13.87 -7.34 -8.31
N TYR A 227 -13.10 -6.25 -8.37
CA TYR A 227 -12.01 -5.97 -7.46
C TYR A 227 -12.56 -5.41 -6.16
N TYR A 228 -11.87 -5.70 -5.07
CA TYR A 228 -12.20 -5.24 -3.74
C TYR A 228 -10.99 -4.55 -3.11
N LEU A 229 -11.22 -3.40 -2.53
CA LEU A 229 -10.29 -2.74 -1.63
C LEU A 229 -10.86 -2.86 -0.22
N PHE A 230 -10.28 -3.70 0.61
CA PHE A 230 -10.56 -3.74 2.04
C PHE A 230 -9.68 -2.74 2.75
N TYR A 231 -10.19 -2.13 3.82
CA TYR A 231 -9.44 -1.14 4.59
C TYR A 231 -10.01 -0.96 6.00
N ALA A 232 -9.21 -0.42 6.90
CA ALA A 232 -9.70 0.06 8.19
C ALA A 232 -10.42 1.39 8.01
N THR A 233 -11.57 1.53 8.68
CA THR A 233 -12.37 2.76 8.70
C THR A 233 -12.60 3.20 10.14
N HIS A 234 -12.66 4.49 10.41
CA HIS A 234 -12.81 5.10 11.73
C HIS A 234 -11.66 4.85 12.73
N TRP A 235 -11.62 5.68 13.75
CA TRP A 235 -10.70 5.55 14.90
C TRP A 235 -10.81 4.22 15.66
N ARG A 236 -11.88 3.46 15.45
CA ARG A 236 -12.10 2.13 16.05
C ARG A 236 -11.67 0.99 15.15
N GLU A 237 -11.11 1.31 14.01
CA GLU A 237 -10.57 0.36 13.04
C GLU A 237 -11.60 -0.71 12.64
N GLU A 238 -12.79 -0.26 12.30
CA GLU A 238 -13.81 -1.11 11.71
C GLU A 238 -13.39 -1.50 10.29
N MET A 239 -13.83 -2.63 9.80
CA MET A 239 -13.53 -3.09 8.46
C MET A 239 -14.49 -2.49 7.44
N GLY A 240 -13.96 -1.74 6.49
CA GLY A 240 -14.68 -1.28 5.30
C GLY A 240 -14.24 -2.00 4.04
N TYR A 241 -15.02 -1.86 2.97
CA TYR A 241 -14.57 -2.23 1.63
C TYR A 241 -15.18 -1.34 0.56
N ALA A 242 -14.43 -1.13 -0.51
CA ALA A 242 -14.90 -0.59 -1.77
C ALA A 242 -14.77 -1.64 -2.86
N ARG A 243 -15.48 -1.49 -3.95
CA ARG A 243 -15.34 -2.38 -5.11
C ARG A 243 -15.31 -1.60 -6.42
N SER A 244 -14.63 -2.17 -7.40
CA SER A 244 -14.58 -1.68 -8.76
C SER A 244 -14.78 -2.83 -9.74
N THR A 245 -15.34 -2.54 -10.91
CA THR A 245 -15.43 -3.49 -12.02
C THR A 245 -14.18 -3.50 -12.89
N ASP A 246 -13.32 -2.50 -12.71
CA ASP A 246 -12.11 -2.26 -13.51
C ASP A 246 -11.03 -1.52 -12.72
#